data_f6372080634b5daca44f12d5e6ab0b5a
#
_entry.id   f6372080634b5daca44f12d5e6ab0b5a
#
_cell.length_a   1.000
_cell.length_b   1.000
_cell.length_c   1.000
_cell.angle_alpha   90.00
_cell.angle_beta   90.00
_cell.angle_gamma   90.00
#
_symmetry.space_group_name_H-M   'P 1'
#
loop_
_entity.id
_entity.type
_entity.pdbx_description
1 polymer ?
#
loop_
_entity_poly.entity_id
_entity_poly.type
_entity_poly.pdbx_seq_one_letter_code
_entity_poly.pdbx_strand_id
1 'polypeptide(L)'
;MGIAKIAMVAGTVCGLAMGIAPSAHATGGPVLSGTYNVVGPNSTIDQWVITPQCAEATVGCQSVVHSPLLDGQAVYKGANTWIMTLQGLVPVCPDRSSTFGAMIFQWNSQSLDGQLMSVQRGKCQMTRPGQDQLAFKLVKATA
;
A
#
# COMPACT_ATOMS: atom_id res chain seq x y z
N MET A 1 -70.43 34.49 37.60
CA MET A 1 -70.30 33.66 36.43
C MET A 1 -69.00 33.99 35.73
N GLY A 2 -67.98 33.18 35.94
CA GLY A 2 -66.70 33.39 35.36
C GLY A 2 -66.17 32.03 34.83
N ILE A 3 -66.07 31.95 33.52
CA ILE A 3 -65.59 30.75 32.87
C ILE A 3 -64.07 30.84 32.79
N ALA A 4 -63.39 30.01 33.55
CA ALA A 4 -61.93 29.90 33.52
C ALA A 4 -61.52 29.12 32.25
N LYS A 5 -60.76 29.75 31.37
CA LYS A 5 -60.11 29.11 30.22
C LYS A 5 -58.79 28.50 30.71
N ILE A 6 -58.73 27.20 30.68
CA ILE A 6 -57.50 26.44 30.92
C ILE A 6 -56.71 26.46 29.57
N ALA A 7 -55.57 27.12 29.61
CA ALA A 7 -54.61 27.07 28.50
C ALA A 7 -53.74 25.81 28.65
N MET A 8 -53.90 24.85 27.76
CA MET A 8 -52.97 23.72 27.63
C MET A 8 -51.69 24.20 26.98
N VAL A 9 -50.59 24.15 27.74
CA VAL A 9 -49.26 24.34 27.20
C VAL A 9 -48.81 22.99 26.62
N ALA A 10 -48.78 22.89 25.29
CA ALA A 10 -48.20 21.77 24.62
C ALA A 10 -46.67 21.88 24.73
N GLY A 11 -46.07 21.05 25.55
CA GLY A 11 -44.60 20.92 25.65
C GLY A 11 -44.07 20.19 24.39
N THR A 12 -43.37 20.93 23.58
CA THR A 12 -42.62 20.35 22.44
C THR A 12 -41.35 19.70 23.03
N VAL A 13 -41.33 18.39 23.09
CA VAL A 13 -40.12 17.61 23.39
C VAL A 13 -39.29 17.64 22.11
N CYS A 14 -38.24 18.48 22.08
CA CYS A 14 -37.19 18.39 21.10
C CYS A 14 -36.37 17.13 21.38
N GLY A 15 -36.67 16.04 20.71
CA GLY A 15 -35.85 14.85 20.65
C GLY A 15 -34.55 15.21 19.95
N LEU A 16 -33.46 15.30 20.71
CA LEU A 16 -32.09 15.30 20.17
C LEU A 16 -31.83 13.91 19.59
N ALA A 17 -32.14 13.75 18.31
CA ALA A 17 -31.62 12.65 17.54
C ALA A 17 -30.10 12.87 17.44
N MET A 18 -29.35 12.26 18.35
CA MET A 18 -27.91 12.06 18.15
C MET A 18 -27.78 11.14 16.94
N GLY A 19 -27.69 11.74 15.79
CA GLY A 19 -27.26 11.05 14.57
C GLY A 19 -25.86 10.52 14.82
N ILE A 20 -25.74 9.22 15.06
CA ILE A 20 -24.48 8.52 14.95
C ILE A 20 -24.15 8.62 13.46
N ALA A 21 -23.34 9.60 13.11
CA ALA A 21 -22.75 9.64 11.78
C ALA A 21 -22.01 8.30 11.60
N PRO A 22 -22.33 7.49 10.57
CA PRO A 22 -21.54 6.32 10.30
C PRO A 22 -20.12 6.83 10.10
N SER A 23 -19.20 6.34 10.91
CA SER A 23 -17.78 6.57 10.68
C SER A 23 -17.53 6.16 9.24
N ALA A 24 -17.18 7.11 8.39
CA ALA A 24 -16.71 6.80 7.06
C ALA A 24 -15.42 6.00 7.27
N HIS A 25 -15.55 4.68 7.32
CA HIS A 25 -14.39 3.82 7.19
C HIS A 25 -13.79 4.21 5.85
N ALA A 26 -12.58 4.78 5.87
CA ALA A 26 -11.83 4.96 4.68
C ALA A 26 -11.77 3.57 4.05
N THR A 27 -12.57 3.36 3.00
CA THR A 27 -12.57 2.12 2.23
C THR A 27 -11.14 1.97 1.77
N GLY A 28 -10.47 0.96 2.29
CA GLY A 28 -9.11 0.65 1.91
C GLY A 28 -9.08 0.53 0.38
N GLY A 29 -7.97 0.94 -0.21
CA GLY A 29 -7.80 0.83 -1.64
C GLY A 29 -7.93 -0.61 -2.13
N PRO A 30 -7.96 -0.82 -3.44
CA PRO A 30 -8.11 -2.14 -4.00
C PRO A 30 -6.97 -3.06 -3.53
N VAL A 31 -7.34 -4.27 -3.15
CA VAL A 31 -6.40 -5.34 -2.85
C VAL A 31 -6.00 -6.00 -4.15
N LEU A 32 -4.70 -5.95 -4.48
CA LEU A 32 -4.18 -6.60 -5.67
C LEU A 32 -4.13 -8.12 -5.47
N SER A 33 -4.60 -8.86 -6.46
CA SER A 33 -4.57 -10.33 -6.47
C SER A 33 -4.31 -10.85 -7.88
N GLY A 34 -3.49 -11.88 -7.97
CA GLY A 34 -3.13 -12.54 -9.22
C GLY A 34 -1.76 -12.14 -9.73
N THR A 35 -1.55 -12.34 -11.02
CA THR A 35 -0.24 -12.17 -11.66
C THR A 35 -0.10 -10.78 -12.27
N TYR A 36 1.03 -10.13 -11.99
CA TYR A 36 1.38 -8.82 -12.51
C TYR A 36 2.80 -8.83 -13.08
N ASN A 37 2.97 -8.22 -14.23
CA ASN A 37 4.29 -7.91 -14.76
C ASN A 37 4.79 -6.62 -14.09
N VAL A 38 6.01 -6.66 -13.60
CA VAL A 38 6.73 -5.49 -13.07
C VAL A 38 7.49 -4.87 -14.23
N VAL A 39 7.01 -3.74 -14.73
CA VAL A 39 7.55 -3.10 -15.92
C VAL A 39 8.36 -1.88 -15.52
N GLY A 40 9.64 -1.90 -15.81
CA GLY A 40 10.54 -0.77 -15.68
C GLY A 40 10.53 0.13 -16.91
N PRO A 41 11.39 1.16 -16.94
CA PRO A 41 11.43 2.13 -18.03
C PRO A 41 11.72 1.53 -19.41
N ASN A 42 12.50 0.44 -19.44
CA ASN A 42 13.00 -0.13 -20.69
C ASN A 42 12.57 -1.59 -20.94
N SER A 43 12.07 -2.28 -19.94
CA SER A 43 11.72 -3.71 -20.05
C SER A 43 10.89 -4.19 -18.87
N THR A 44 10.29 -5.37 -19.04
CA THR A 44 9.75 -6.11 -17.89
C THR A 44 10.91 -6.59 -17.02
N ILE A 45 10.86 -6.25 -15.74
CA ILE A 45 11.90 -6.58 -14.76
C ILE A 45 11.63 -7.95 -14.15
N ASP A 46 10.36 -8.22 -13.82
CA ASP A 46 9.93 -9.42 -13.10
C ASP A 46 8.44 -9.70 -13.34
N GLN A 47 7.98 -10.84 -12.86
CA GLN A 47 6.55 -11.17 -12.82
C GLN A 47 6.18 -11.62 -11.41
N TRP A 48 5.26 -10.93 -10.80
CA TRP A 48 4.81 -11.17 -9.44
C TRP A 48 3.46 -11.87 -9.39
N VAL A 49 3.37 -12.88 -8.55
CA VAL A 49 2.09 -13.43 -8.11
C VAL A 49 1.80 -12.83 -6.74
N ILE A 50 0.75 -12.03 -6.67
CA ILE A 50 0.33 -11.34 -5.44
C ILE A 50 -0.86 -12.07 -4.85
N THR A 51 -0.71 -12.53 -3.61
CA THR A 51 -1.76 -13.23 -2.87
C THR A 51 -2.07 -12.46 -1.59
N PRO A 52 -3.20 -11.75 -1.54
CA PRO A 52 -3.59 -11.01 -0.35
C PRO A 52 -4.03 -11.95 0.77
N GLN A 53 -3.74 -11.56 2.00
CA GLN A 53 -4.16 -12.27 3.20
C GLN A 53 -5.36 -11.64 3.90
N CYS A 54 -5.91 -10.58 3.33
CA CYS A 54 -7.07 -9.86 3.83
C CYS A 54 -8.05 -9.55 2.68
N ALA A 55 -9.34 -9.50 3.01
CA ALA A 55 -10.40 -9.19 2.05
C ALA A 55 -10.39 -7.71 1.62
N GLU A 56 -9.96 -6.84 2.52
CA GLU A 56 -9.90 -5.39 2.31
C GLU A 56 -8.53 -4.85 2.75
N ALA A 57 -8.03 -3.84 2.04
CA ALA A 57 -6.77 -3.20 2.37
C ALA A 57 -6.96 -2.27 3.58
N THR A 58 -6.73 -2.78 4.76
CA THR A 58 -6.62 -2.01 5.99
C THR A 58 -5.16 -1.90 6.40
N VAL A 59 -4.80 -0.85 7.15
CA VAL A 59 -3.42 -0.66 7.62
C VAL A 59 -2.95 -1.91 8.38
N GLY A 60 -1.81 -2.46 7.97
CA GLY A 60 -1.27 -3.71 8.50
C GLY A 60 -1.71 -4.96 7.72
N CYS A 61 -2.63 -4.84 6.76
CA CYS A 61 -2.95 -5.93 5.84
C CYS A 61 -1.68 -6.41 5.12
N GLN A 62 -1.54 -7.72 5.00
CA GLN A 62 -0.39 -8.35 4.37
C GLN A 62 -0.76 -8.99 3.05
N SER A 63 0.19 -9.01 2.13
CA SER A 63 0.12 -9.77 0.88
C SER A 63 1.42 -10.50 0.65
N VAL A 64 1.34 -11.76 0.26
CA VAL A 64 2.51 -12.52 -0.19
C VAL A 64 2.78 -12.17 -1.65
N VAL A 65 4.02 -11.88 -1.94
CA VAL A 65 4.51 -11.64 -3.31
C VAL A 65 5.53 -12.71 -3.64
N HIS A 66 5.25 -13.49 -4.65
CA HIS A 66 6.12 -14.55 -5.14
C HIS A 66 6.53 -14.28 -6.58
N SER A 67 7.80 -14.47 -6.89
CA SER A 67 8.33 -14.41 -8.25
C SER A 67 9.51 -15.35 -8.43
N PRO A 68 9.98 -15.57 -9.68
CA PRO A 68 11.21 -16.31 -9.93
C PRO A 68 12.46 -15.70 -9.29
N LEU A 69 12.44 -14.40 -9.02
CA LEU A 69 13.59 -13.65 -8.48
C LEU A 69 13.50 -13.38 -6.98
N LEU A 70 12.29 -13.35 -6.41
CA LEU A 70 12.11 -12.98 -5.01
C LEU A 70 10.84 -13.61 -4.40
N ASP A 71 10.92 -13.78 -3.10
CA ASP A 71 9.77 -14.05 -2.23
C ASP A 71 9.72 -12.98 -1.16
N GLY A 72 8.57 -12.35 -1.00
CA GLY A 72 8.42 -11.27 -0.04
C GLY A 72 7.02 -11.14 0.53
N GLN A 73 6.94 -10.33 1.56
CA GLN A 73 5.68 -9.98 2.18
C GLN A 73 5.51 -8.47 2.13
N ALA A 74 4.45 -8.04 1.51
CA ALA A 74 4.07 -6.63 1.45
C ALA A 74 3.08 -6.30 2.56
N VAL A 75 3.16 -5.08 3.07
CA VAL A 75 2.28 -4.56 4.11
C VAL A 75 1.61 -3.29 3.62
N TYR A 76 0.30 -3.20 3.79
CA TYR A 76 -0.46 -2.00 3.48
C TYR A 76 -0.23 -0.92 4.54
N LYS A 77 0.12 0.28 4.11
CA LYS A 77 0.44 1.42 4.98
C LYS A 77 -0.63 2.51 5.00
N GLY A 78 -1.70 2.34 4.27
CA GLY A 78 -2.72 3.37 4.06
C GLY A 78 -2.52 4.14 2.75
N ALA A 79 -3.50 4.96 2.38
CA ALA A 79 -3.47 5.78 1.17
C ALA A 79 -3.07 4.99 -0.10
N ASN A 80 -3.62 3.79 -0.27
CA ASN A 80 -3.33 2.86 -1.36
C ASN A 80 -1.87 2.41 -1.47
N THR A 81 -1.06 2.62 -0.44
CA THR A 81 0.37 2.35 -0.45
C THR A 81 0.70 1.00 0.17
N TRP A 82 1.42 0.18 -0.58
CA TRP A 82 2.00 -1.09 -0.16
C TRP A 82 3.51 -0.99 -0.12
N ILE A 83 4.13 -1.59 0.89
CA ILE A 83 5.59 -1.63 1.04
C ILE A 83 6.02 -3.06 1.30
N MET A 84 7.03 -3.50 0.53
CA MET A 84 7.73 -4.77 0.72
C MET A 84 9.21 -4.49 0.89
N THR A 85 9.79 -5.01 1.96
CA THR A 85 11.22 -4.87 2.24
C THR A 85 11.88 -6.24 2.21
N LEU A 86 12.90 -6.39 1.39
CA LEU A 86 13.71 -7.59 1.29
C LEU A 86 15.14 -7.26 1.70
N GLN A 87 15.76 -8.15 2.47
CA GLN A 87 17.17 -8.06 2.82
C GLN A 87 17.94 -9.17 2.12
N GLY A 88 19.09 -8.86 1.61
CA GLY A 88 19.91 -9.83 0.90
C GLY A 88 21.05 -9.20 0.10
N LEU A 89 21.55 -9.96 -0.86
CA LEU A 89 22.55 -9.47 -1.79
C LEU A 89 21.88 -8.63 -2.87
N VAL A 90 22.31 -7.39 -2.98
CA VAL A 90 21.82 -6.44 -3.98
C VAL A 90 22.94 -6.21 -5.00
N PRO A 91 22.70 -6.36 -6.30
CA PRO A 91 23.68 -6.03 -7.32
C PRO A 91 23.76 -4.52 -7.47
N VAL A 92 24.88 -3.93 -7.05
CA VAL A 92 24.92 -2.47 -6.89
C VAL A 92 26.20 -1.80 -7.34
N CYS A 93 27.22 -2.58 -7.59
CA CYS A 93 28.50 -2.01 -7.98
C CYS A 93 28.63 -1.99 -9.50
N PRO A 94 29.31 -0.99 -10.09
CA PRO A 94 29.52 -0.94 -11.54
C PRO A 94 30.21 -2.19 -12.09
N ASP A 95 31.01 -2.89 -11.28
CA ASP A 95 31.66 -4.15 -11.60
C ASP A 95 30.74 -5.38 -11.47
N ARG A 96 29.44 -5.15 -11.20
CA ARG A 96 28.41 -6.19 -10.97
C ARG A 96 28.62 -7.01 -9.69
N SER A 97 29.48 -6.59 -8.80
CA SER A 97 29.59 -7.22 -7.48
C SER A 97 28.35 -6.96 -6.66
N SER A 98 27.96 -7.95 -5.84
CA SER A 98 26.84 -7.85 -4.94
C SER A 98 27.30 -7.43 -3.57
N THR A 99 26.52 -6.62 -2.90
CA THR A 99 26.73 -6.27 -1.49
C THR A 99 25.46 -6.55 -0.70
N PHE A 100 25.60 -6.78 0.60
CA PHE A 100 24.46 -6.94 1.47
C PHE A 100 23.72 -5.59 1.63
N GLY A 101 22.43 -5.63 1.45
CA GLY A 101 21.60 -4.44 1.53
C GLY A 101 20.12 -4.77 1.69
N ALA A 102 19.29 -3.77 1.52
CA ALA A 102 17.86 -3.90 1.49
C ALA A 102 17.30 -3.39 0.16
N MET A 103 16.32 -4.10 -0.37
CA MET A 103 15.46 -3.63 -1.45
C MET A 103 14.10 -3.28 -0.86
N ILE A 104 13.64 -2.08 -1.12
CA ILE A 104 12.34 -1.59 -0.67
C ILE A 104 11.50 -1.32 -1.90
N PHE A 105 10.46 -2.11 -2.07
CA PHE A 105 9.46 -1.91 -3.11
C PHE A 105 8.28 -1.18 -2.49
N GLN A 106 7.90 -0.08 -3.08
CA GLN A 106 6.70 0.66 -2.72
C GLN A 106 5.84 0.82 -3.96
N TRP A 107 4.54 0.55 -3.86
CA TRP A 107 3.60 0.78 -4.95
C TRP A 107 2.26 1.27 -4.45
N ASN A 108 1.53 1.90 -5.36
CA ASN A 108 0.16 2.32 -5.14
C ASN A 108 -0.78 1.29 -5.79
N SER A 109 -1.70 0.74 -5.02
CA SER A 109 -2.63 -0.29 -5.52
C SER A 109 -3.72 0.25 -6.44
N GLN A 110 -3.91 1.55 -6.50
CA GLN A 110 -4.89 2.18 -7.39
C GLN A 110 -4.26 2.60 -8.73
N SER A 111 -3.14 3.32 -8.68
CA SER A 111 -2.44 3.76 -9.90
C SER A 111 -1.54 2.69 -10.51
N LEU A 112 -1.14 1.69 -9.70
CA LEU A 112 -0.21 0.63 -10.04
C LEU A 112 1.23 1.10 -10.31
N ASP A 113 1.52 2.37 -10.04
CA ASP A 113 2.87 2.90 -10.10
C ASP A 113 3.65 2.54 -8.84
N GLY A 114 4.92 2.28 -9.00
CA GLY A 114 5.80 1.90 -7.91
C GLY A 114 7.23 2.42 -8.06
N GLN A 115 7.96 2.27 -6.98
CA GLN A 115 9.38 2.58 -6.89
C GLN A 115 10.11 1.48 -6.16
N LEU A 116 11.24 1.08 -6.71
CA LEU A 116 12.23 0.25 -6.05
C LEU A 116 13.34 1.15 -5.52
N MET A 117 13.60 1.06 -4.24
CA MET A 117 14.75 1.69 -3.61
C MET A 117 15.70 0.60 -3.15
N SER A 118 16.97 0.68 -3.52
CA SER A 118 18.01 -0.17 -2.97
C SER A 118 18.87 0.61 -1.98
N VAL A 119 18.97 0.08 -0.77
CA VAL A 119 19.79 0.66 0.29
C VAL A 119 20.98 -0.26 0.51
N GLN A 120 22.17 0.23 0.21
CA GLN A 120 23.40 -0.51 0.32
C GLN A 120 24.05 -0.25 1.67
N ARG A 121 24.48 -1.29 2.33
CA ARG A 121 25.29 -1.23 3.55
C ARG A 121 26.75 -1.62 3.30
N GLY A 122 27.21 -1.68 2.09
CA GLY A 122 28.51 -2.17 1.74
C GLY A 122 29.34 -1.23 0.87
N LYS A 123 30.61 -1.53 0.78
CA LYS A 123 31.63 -0.76 0.08
C LYS A 123 31.68 -1.15 -1.39
N CYS A 124 30.90 -0.51 -2.24
CA CYS A 124 31.45 -0.26 -3.55
C CYS A 124 32.47 0.85 -3.39
N GLN A 125 33.72 0.60 -3.66
CA GLN A 125 34.82 1.58 -3.46
C GLN A 125 34.70 2.84 -4.33
N MET A 126 33.66 2.97 -5.10
CA MET A 126 33.49 4.10 -5.98
C MET A 126 32.08 4.64 -5.83
N THR A 127 31.96 5.73 -5.19
CA THR A 127 30.79 6.58 -5.12
C THR A 127 29.87 6.35 -3.93
N ARG A 128 29.58 7.45 -3.31
CA ARG A 128 28.48 7.80 -2.42
C ARG A 128 27.68 6.62 -1.87
N PRO A 129 27.37 6.55 -0.58
CA PRO A 129 26.28 5.72 -0.08
C PRO A 129 25.02 6.16 -0.85
N GLY A 130 24.65 5.37 -1.86
CA GLY A 130 23.63 5.74 -2.83
C GLY A 130 22.35 4.97 -2.53
N GLN A 131 21.25 5.70 -2.51
CA GLN A 131 19.94 5.15 -2.77
C GLN A 131 19.77 5.16 -4.28
N ASP A 132 19.80 4.00 -4.90
CA ASP A 132 19.34 3.89 -6.28
C ASP A 132 17.82 3.73 -6.26
N GLN A 133 17.14 4.55 -7.05
CA GLN A 133 15.71 4.50 -7.23
C GLN A 133 15.38 4.09 -8.65
N LEU A 134 14.51 3.11 -8.79
CA LEU A 134 14.00 2.67 -10.06
C LEU A 134 12.47 2.73 -10.05
N ALA A 135 11.89 3.52 -10.93
CA ALA A 135 10.44 3.54 -11.12
C ALA A 135 9.98 2.28 -11.87
N PHE A 136 8.85 1.73 -11.47
CA PHE A 136 8.20 0.62 -12.16
C PHE A 136 6.68 0.80 -12.20
N LYS A 137 6.04 0.00 -13.01
CA LYS A 137 4.58 -0.12 -13.08
C LYS A 137 4.15 -1.57 -12.99
N LEU A 138 3.10 -1.83 -12.23
CA LEU A 138 2.45 -3.13 -12.21
C LEU A 138 1.43 -3.21 -13.34
N VAL A 139 1.59 -4.17 -14.21
CA VAL A 139 0.66 -4.42 -15.32
C VAL A 139 0.08 -5.81 -15.13
N LYS A 140 -1.23 -5.90 -14.97
CA LYS A 140 -1.87 -7.21 -14.79
C LYS A 140 -1.57 -8.09 -15.99
N ALA A 141 -1.05 -9.28 -15.73
CA ALA A 141 -0.79 -10.24 -16.79
C ALA A 141 -2.13 -10.75 -17.33
N THR A 142 -2.28 -10.69 -18.64
CA THR A 142 -3.39 -11.36 -19.34
C THR A 142 -3.12 -12.84 -19.35
N ALA A 143 -4.13 -13.60 -18.95
CA ALA A 143 -4.08 -15.06 -19.05
C ALA A 143 -3.98 -15.52 -20.50
#